data_d23661060d1851ec87168f17cd46efc8
#
_entry.id   d23661060d1851ec87168f17cd46efc8
#
_cell.length_a   1.000
_cell.length_b   1.000
_cell.length_c   1.000
_cell.angle_alpha   90.00
_cell.angle_beta   90.00
_cell.angle_gamma   90.00
#
_symmetry.space_group_name_H-M   'P 1'
#
loop_
_entity.id
_entity.type
_entity.pdbx_description
1 polymer ?
#
loop_
_entity_poly.entity_id
_entity_poly.type
_entity_poly.pdbx_seq_one_letter_code
_entity_poly.pdbx_strand_id
1 'polypeptide(L)'
;MANCEINGKFTDQIPKWDRKTRADGNEMGDVIEMLVNNDVNLKNRAELMTGDWQAAFSAAGWGDGPPYTQTVQVEGMKDTYKPIPMFVDDGTDEPDSKSRKKAYGCISHFDSAEGSVTATCRFKKPTADCTVNFKGV
;
A
#
# COMPACT_ATOMS: atom_id res chain seq x y z
N MET A 1 27.92 18.43 -18.41
CA MET A 1 26.83 17.53 -18.85
C MET A 1 25.69 17.65 -17.86
N ALA A 2 24.49 17.90 -18.33
CA ALA A 2 23.33 17.98 -17.47
C ALA A 2 22.80 16.56 -17.18
N ASN A 3 22.24 16.36 -15.98
CA ASN A 3 21.55 15.12 -15.61
C ASN A 3 20.06 15.20 -15.97
N CYS A 4 19.45 14.07 -16.21
CA CYS A 4 18.00 14.00 -16.37
C CYS A 4 17.29 14.39 -15.06
N GLU A 5 16.20 15.15 -15.17
CA GLU A 5 15.34 15.41 -14.05
C GLU A 5 14.43 14.21 -13.82
N ILE A 6 14.54 13.58 -12.66
CA ILE A 6 13.77 12.39 -12.31
C ILE A 6 12.55 12.80 -11.47
N ASN A 7 11.38 12.77 -12.07
CA ASN A 7 10.11 13.14 -11.42
C ASN A 7 9.05 12.02 -11.46
N GLY A 8 9.32 10.92 -12.15
CA GLY A 8 8.41 9.78 -12.27
C GLY A 8 7.11 10.05 -13.03
N LYS A 9 7.01 11.19 -13.74
CA LYS A 9 5.84 11.53 -14.54
C LYS A 9 5.77 10.64 -15.78
N PHE A 10 4.64 10.01 -16.01
CA PHE A 10 4.43 9.20 -17.20
C PHE A 10 4.10 10.08 -18.43
N THR A 11 4.73 9.79 -19.55
CA THR A 11 4.48 10.44 -20.84
C THR A 11 4.16 9.37 -21.90
N ASP A 12 2.98 9.40 -22.46
CA ASP A 12 2.49 8.43 -23.45
C ASP A 12 2.81 8.83 -24.90
N GLN A 13 3.13 10.08 -25.13
CA GLN A 13 3.49 10.59 -26.45
C GLN A 13 4.96 11.02 -26.48
N ILE A 14 5.80 10.18 -27.06
CA ILE A 14 7.22 10.44 -27.22
C ILE A 14 7.52 10.71 -28.69
N PRO A 15 8.22 11.82 -29.03
CA PRO A 15 8.59 12.13 -30.39
C PRO A 15 9.38 11.00 -31.06
N LYS A 16 9.04 10.72 -32.31
CA LYS A 16 9.76 9.74 -33.14
C LYS A 16 10.68 10.46 -34.09
N TRP A 17 11.94 10.07 -34.13
CA TRP A 17 12.89 10.56 -35.10
C TRP A 17 12.86 9.74 -36.41
N ASP A 18 12.99 10.42 -37.50
CA ASP A 18 13.16 9.83 -38.82
C ASP A 18 14.41 10.38 -39.54
N ARG A 19 14.62 10.00 -40.80
CA ARG A 19 15.77 10.46 -41.57
C ARG A 19 15.81 11.98 -41.84
N LYS A 20 14.68 12.66 -41.65
CA LYS A 20 14.56 14.11 -41.86
C LYS A 20 14.71 14.88 -40.53
N THR A 21 14.66 14.19 -39.40
CA THR A 21 14.81 14.80 -38.09
C THR A 21 16.26 15.27 -37.93
N ARG A 22 16.41 16.55 -37.63
CA ARG A 22 17.72 17.12 -37.35
C ARG A 22 18.26 16.59 -36.05
N ALA A 23 19.52 16.19 -35.99
CA ALA A 23 20.17 15.77 -34.76
C ALA A 23 20.36 17.00 -33.83
N ASP A 24 19.54 17.09 -32.81
CA ASP A 24 19.61 18.13 -31.77
C ASP A 24 19.82 17.44 -30.40
N GLY A 25 20.93 17.78 -29.74
CA GLY A 25 21.31 17.18 -28.47
C GLY A 25 20.32 17.48 -27.34
N ASN A 26 19.64 18.63 -27.38
CA ASN A 26 18.64 18.99 -26.38
C ASN A 26 17.36 18.15 -26.57
N GLU A 27 16.85 18.03 -27.80
CA GLU A 27 15.68 17.20 -28.10
C GLU A 27 15.95 15.73 -27.78
N MET A 28 17.14 15.25 -28.08
CA MET A 28 17.55 13.87 -27.74
C MET A 28 17.60 13.67 -26.23
N GLY A 29 18.14 14.64 -25.49
CA GLY A 29 18.16 14.64 -24.02
C GLY A 29 16.75 14.62 -23.42
N ASP A 30 15.84 15.41 -23.93
CA ASP A 30 14.46 15.49 -23.49
C ASP A 30 13.73 14.14 -23.69
N VAL A 31 13.93 13.47 -24.83
CA VAL A 31 13.34 12.15 -25.07
C VAL A 31 13.90 11.10 -24.13
N ILE A 32 15.22 11.10 -23.87
CA ILE A 32 15.82 10.19 -22.90
C ILE A 32 15.24 10.41 -21.51
N GLU A 33 15.07 11.66 -21.11
CA GLU A 33 14.47 12.02 -19.82
C GLU A 33 13.02 11.52 -19.71
N MET A 34 12.22 11.65 -20.77
CA MET A 34 10.86 11.09 -20.82
C MET A 34 10.85 9.57 -20.63
N LEU A 35 11.78 8.85 -21.29
CA LEU A 35 11.91 7.39 -21.16
C LEU A 35 12.31 6.97 -19.75
N VAL A 36 13.30 7.65 -19.16
CA VAL A 36 13.73 7.39 -17.79
C VAL A 36 12.59 7.62 -16.78
N ASN A 37 11.83 8.71 -16.96
CA ASN A 37 10.69 8.99 -16.09
C ASN A 37 9.56 7.99 -16.24
N ASN A 38 9.34 7.45 -17.45
CA ASN A 38 8.39 6.36 -17.65
C ASN A 38 8.82 5.09 -16.92
N ASP A 39 10.10 4.73 -16.98
CA ASP A 39 10.64 3.57 -16.26
C ASP A 39 10.50 3.73 -14.73
N VAL A 40 10.83 4.90 -14.21
CA VAL A 40 10.66 5.22 -12.78
C VAL A 40 9.18 5.11 -12.37
N ASN A 41 8.26 5.64 -13.19
CA ASN A 41 6.83 5.53 -12.94
C ASN A 41 6.36 4.08 -12.89
N LEU A 42 6.78 3.27 -13.88
CA LEU A 42 6.43 1.84 -13.94
C LEU A 42 6.99 1.06 -12.76
N LYS A 43 8.23 1.35 -12.37
CA LYS A 43 8.85 0.74 -11.19
C LYS A 43 8.07 1.07 -9.93
N ASN A 44 7.73 2.33 -9.71
CA ASN A 44 6.95 2.77 -8.55
C ASN A 44 5.58 2.08 -8.49
N ARG A 45 4.90 1.96 -9.63
CA ARG A 45 3.62 1.26 -9.72
C ARG A 45 3.75 -0.24 -9.41
N ALA A 46 4.81 -0.89 -9.89
CA ALA A 46 5.09 -2.29 -9.60
C ALA A 46 5.37 -2.51 -8.11
N GLU A 47 6.14 -1.64 -7.47
CA GLU A 47 6.39 -1.68 -6.03
C GLU A 47 5.09 -1.53 -5.22
N LEU A 48 4.20 -0.63 -5.60
CA LEU A 48 2.89 -0.48 -4.98
C LEU A 48 2.01 -1.73 -5.13
N MET A 49 2.02 -2.36 -6.30
CA MET A 49 1.25 -3.60 -6.55
C MET A 49 1.77 -4.79 -5.74
N THR A 50 3.05 -4.79 -5.41
CA THR A 50 3.69 -5.82 -4.56
C THR A 50 3.74 -5.43 -3.09
N GLY A 51 3.14 -4.32 -2.70
CA GLY A 51 3.08 -3.84 -1.33
C GLY A 51 2.57 -4.92 -0.38
N ASP A 52 3.26 -5.07 0.74
CA ASP A 52 3.00 -6.08 1.74
C ASP A 52 3.24 -5.48 3.13
N TRP A 53 2.16 -5.24 3.84
CA TRP A 53 2.21 -4.65 5.18
C TRP A 53 1.52 -5.57 6.16
N GLN A 54 2.00 -5.59 7.39
CA GLN A 54 1.40 -6.38 8.46
C GLN A 54 1.05 -5.48 9.65
N ALA A 55 -0.12 -5.72 10.24
CA ALA A 55 -0.57 -5.04 11.43
C ALA A 55 -1.10 -6.04 12.45
N ALA A 56 -0.71 -5.87 13.70
CA ALA A 56 -1.22 -6.66 14.82
C ALA A 56 -2.22 -5.82 15.62
N PHE A 57 -3.43 -6.33 15.77
CA PHE A 57 -4.50 -5.73 16.54
C PHE A 57 -4.66 -6.49 17.84
N SER A 58 -4.40 -5.82 18.98
CA SER A 58 -4.48 -6.44 20.29
C SER A 58 -5.90 -6.43 20.85
N ALA A 59 -6.26 -7.43 21.65
CA ALA A 59 -7.55 -7.50 22.32
C ALA A 59 -7.81 -6.30 23.26
N ALA A 60 -6.75 -5.76 23.85
CA ALA A 60 -6.83 -4.63 24.77
C ALA A 60 -6.84 -3.26 24.10
N GLY A 61 -6.51 -3.18 22.80
CA GLY A 61 -6.35 -1.91 22.08
C GLY A 61 -7.64 -1.31 21.52
N TRP A 62 -8.76 -2.00 21.66
CA TRP A 62 -10.04 -1.51 21.15
C TRP A 62 -10.64 -0.44 22.05
N GLY A 63 -11.09 0.64 21.45
CA GLY A 63 -11.78 1.72 22.15
C GLY A 63 -13.16 1.33 22.65
N ASP A 64 -13.81 2.28 23.27
CA ASP A 64 -15.20 2.12 23.72
C ASP A 64 -16.16 2.28 22.54
N GLY A 65 -17.18 1.48 22.52
CA GLY A 65 -18.12 1.49 21.40
C GLY A 65 -19.48 0.91 21.74
N PRO A 66 -20.29 0.51 20.80
CA PRO A 66 -20.11 0.44 19.34
C PRO A 66 -20.12 1.79 18.60
N PRO A 67 -19.38 1.98 17.50
CA PRO A 67 -18.39 1.03 16.96
C PRO A 67 -17.06 1.04 17.73
N TYR A 68 -16.41 -0.12 17.80
CA TYR A 68 -15.08 -0.25 18.42
C TYR A 68 -14.02 -0.04 17.35
N THR A 69 -13.02 0.79 17.64
CA THR A 69 -11.93 1.11 16.71
C THR A 69 -10.57 0.88 17.34
N GLN A 70 -9.61 0.50 16.52
CA GLN A 70 -8.20 0.43 16.88
C GLN A 70 -7.34 0.93 15.73
N THR A 71 -6.42 1.83 16.00
CA THR A 71 -5.45 2.34 15.04
C THR A 71 -4.08 1.76 15.34
N VAL A 72 -3.44 1.17 14.33
CA VAL A 72 -2.10 0.57 14.41
C VAL A 72 -1.17 1.28 13.44
N GLN A 73 0.05 1.58 13.89
CA GLN A 73 1.07 2.17 13.04
C GLN A 73 1.56 1.15 12.02
N VAL A 74 1.56 1.54 10.74
CA VAL A 74 2.01 0.72 9.61
C VAL A 74 2.88 1.59 8.72
N GLU A 75 4.18 1.45 8.85
CA GLU A 75 5.14 2.25 8.09
C GLU A 75 4.96 2.05 6.58
N GLY A 76 4.92 3.16 5.85
CA GLY A 76 4.73 3.16 4.40
C GLY A 76 3.27 3.13 3.93
N MET A 77 2.31 2.98 4.84
CA MET A 77 0.89 3.09 4.49
C MET A 77 0.53 4.55 4.15
N LYS A 78 -0.38 4.73 3.20
CA LYS A 78 -0.91 6.03 2.80
C LYS A 78 -2.43 6.02 2.78
N ASP A 79 -3.01 7.19 2.94
CA ASP A 79 -4.47 7.39 2.92
C ASP A 79 -5.13 7.05 1.58
N THR A 80 -4.36 7.12 0.50
CA THR A 80 -4.81 6.77 -0.86
C THR A 80 -4.77 5.27 -1.15
N TYR A 81 -4.10 4.47 -0.30
CA TYR A 81 -3.99 3.04 -0.50
C TYR A 81 -5.24 2.31 -0.02
N LYS A 82 -5.64 1.29 -0.76
CA LYS A 82 -6.77 0.42 -0.42
C LYS A 82 -6.35 -1.04 -0.54
N PRO A 83 -5.39 -1.48 0.28
CA PRO A 83 -4.86 -2.83 0.20
C PRO A 83 -5.89 -3.87 0.61
N ILE A 84 -5.72 -5.09 0.10
CA ILE A 84 -6.58 -6.22 0.45
C ILE A 84 -6.15 -6.78 1.80
N PRO A 85 -7.02 -6.79 2.81
CA PRO A 85 -6.72 -7.38 4.10
C PRO A 85 -6.83 -8.91 4.04
N MET A 86 -5.88 -9.59 4.67
CA MET A 86 -5.85 -11.04 4.78
C MET A 86 -5.56 -11.45 6.22
N PHE A 87 -6.30 -12.41 6.73
CA PHE A 87 -6.03 -12.99 8.04
C PHE A 87 -4.70 -13.76 8.01
N VAL A 88 -3.88 -13.57 9.03
CA VAL A 88 -2.65 -14.33 9.26
C VAL A 88 -2.88 -15.25 10.46
N ASP A 89 -2.77 -16.54 10.24
CA ASP A 89 -2.84 -17.53 11.32
C ASP A 89 -1.45 -17.68 11.96
N ASP A 90 -1.23 -16.92 13.00
CA ASP A 90 -0.03 -16.96 13.84
C ASP A 90 -0.32 -17.52 15.25
N GLY A 91 -1.41 -18.27 15.38
CA GLY A 91 -1.78 -18.95 16.60
C GLY A 91 -0.79 -20.05 17.01
N THR A 92 -0.62 -20.21 18.33
CA THR A 92 0.30 -21.19 18.90
C THR A 92 -0.28 -22.61 18.95
N ASP A 93 -1.60 -22.73 18.96
CA ASP A 93 -2.36 -23.98 18.98
C ASP A 93 -3.73 -23.80 18.30
N GLU A 94 -4.51 -24.88 18.20
CA GLU A 94 -5.82 -24.83 17.55
C GLU A 94 -6.82 -23.90 18.26
N PRO A 95 -6.98 -23.92 19.60
CA PRO A 95 -7.85 -22.97 20.28
C PRO A 95 -7.44 -21.49 20.09
N ASP A 96 -6.15 -21.20 20.10
CA ASP A 96 -5.61 -19.85 19.88
C ASP A 96 -5.88 -19.40 18.44
N SER A 97 -5.60 -20.23 17.45
CA SER A 97 -5.91 -19.95 16.03
C SER A 97 -7.40 -19.69 15.80
N LYS A 98 -8.28 -20.45 16.42
CA LYS A 98 -9.74 -20.21 16.35
C LYS A 98 -10.14 -18.88 16.97
N SER A 99 -9.57 -18.54 18.12
CA SER A 99 -9.82 -17.28 18.80
C SER A 99 -9.37 -16.07 17.97
N ARG A 100 -8.19 -16.16 17.37
CA ARG A 100 -7.64 -15.11 16.50
C ARG A 100 -8.47 -14.93 15.22
N LYS A 101 -8.87 -16.02 14.59
CA LYS A 101 -9.75 -15.98 13.42
C LYS A 101 -11.11 -15.37 13.75
N LYS A 102 -11.67 -15.68 14.91
CA LYS A 102 -12.91 -15.09 15.41
C LYS A 102 -12.78 -13.60 15.66
N ALA A 103 -11.65 -13.16 16.22
CA ALA A 103 -11.34 -11.74 16.41
C ALA A 103 -11.27 -11.00 15.08
N TYR A 104 -10.59 -11.54 14.08
CA TYR A 104 -10.58 -10.99 12.72
C TYR A 104 -11.98 -10.89 12.12
N GLY A 105 -12.83 -11.89 12.33
CA GLY A 105 -14.21 -11.91 11.87
C GLY A 105 -15.12 -10.83 12.50
N CYS A 106 -14.71 -10.23 13.63
CA CYS A 106 -15.41 -9.11 14.23
C CYS A 106 -15.16 -7.78 13.50
N ILE A 107 -14.08 -7.69 12.72
CA ILE A 107 -13.71 -6.46 12.03
C ILE A 107 -14.59 -6.25 10.82
N SER A 108 -15.26 -5.11 10.76
CA SER A 108 -16.19 -4.76 9.68
C SER A 108 -15.47 -4.16 8.47
N HIS A 109 -14.48 -3.29 8.71
CA HIS A 109 -13.69 -2.67 7.65
C HIS A 109 -12.37 -2.11 8.20
N PHE A 110 -11.48 -1.76 7.28
CA PHE A 110 -10.21 -1.11 7.54
C PHE A 110 -10.14 0.21 6.77
N ASP A 111 -9.60 1.24 7.40
CA ASP A 111 -9.32 2.53 6.79
C ASP A 111 -7.83 2.81 6.85
N SER A 112 -7.24 3.11 5.70
CA SER A 112 -5.83 3.48 5.59
C SER A 112 -5.67 4.98 5.86
N ALA A 113 -4.61 5.32 6.56
CA ALA A 113 -4.18 6.70 6.75
C ALA A 113 -2.66 6.80 6.55
N GLU A 114 -2.12 8.00 6.58
CA GLU A 114 -0.68 8.19 6.47
C GLU A 114 0.04 7.53 7.65
N GLY A 115 0.78 6.45 7.38
CA GLY A 115 1.55 5.70 8.38
C GLY A 115 0.73 4.85 9.34
N SER A 116 -0.56 4.62 9.10
CA SER A 116 -1.41 3.85 10.00
C SER A 116 -2.60 3.19 9.31
N VAL A 117 -3.19 2.21 9.98
CA VAL A 117 -4.45 1.58 9.59
C VAL A 117 -5.38 1.53 10.79
N THR A 118 -6.63 1.91 10.59
CA THR A 118 -7.69 1.83 11.58
C THR A 118 -8.64 0.70 11.24
N ALA A 119 -8.81 -0.25 12.16
CA ALA A 119 -9.83 -1.28 12.07
C ALA A 119 -11.08 -0.86 12.84
N THR A 120 -12.26 -1.13 12.29
CA THR A 120 -13.55 -0.83 12.91
C THR A 120 -14.37 -2.09 13.08
N CYS A 121 -14.84 -2.35 14.29
CA CYS A 121 -15.79 -3.40 14.63
C CYS A 121 -17.14 -2.78 14.96
N ARG A 122 -18.14 -2.97 14.10
CA ARG A 122 -19.46 -2.33 14.29
C ARG A 122 -20.31 -2.98 15.35
N PHE A 123 -20.18 -4.29 15.51
CA PHE A 123 -21.16 -5.06 16.26
C PHE A 123 -20.58 -5.68 17.54
N LYS A 124 -19.39 -6.21 17.46
CA LYS A 124 -18.78 -6.97 18.56
C LYS A 124 -17.31 -6.60 18.74
N LYS A 125 -16.92 -6.40 19.98
CA LYS A 125 -15.54 -6.17 20.37
C LYS A 125 -14.75 -7.48 20.32
N PRO A 126 -13.60 -7.53 19.61
CA PRO A 126 -12.72 -8.70 19.64
C PRO A 126 -12.18 -8.98 21.04
N THR A 127 -12.10 -10.25 21.39
CA THR A 127 -11.59 -10.71 22.70
C THR A 127 -10.22 -11.37 22.60
N ALA A 128 -9.66 -11.47 21.42
CA ALA A 128 -8.33 -12.02 21.16
C ALA A 128 -7.53 -11.10 20.24
N ASP A 129 -6.21 -11.27 20.24
CA ASP A 129 -5.34 -10.59 19.28
C ASP A 129 -5.54 -11.19 17.90
N CYS A 130 -5.35 -10.40 16.86
CA CYS A 130 -5.29 -10.89 15.50
C CYS A 130 -4.26 -10.14 14.68
N THR A 131 -3.66 -10.83 13.73
CA THR A 131 -2.70 -10.27 12.78
C THR A 131 -3.32 -10.23 11.38
N VAL A 132 -3.18 -9.10 10.72
CA VAL A 132 -3.71 -8.87 9.38
C VAL A 132 -2.58 -8.48 8.45
N ASN A 133 -2.53 -9.12 7.30
CA ASN A 133 -1.63 -8.76 6.22
C ASN A 133 -2.40 -7.97 5.16
N PHE A 134 -1.81 -6.88 4.71
CA PHE A 134 -2.37 -6.00 3.68
C PHE A 134 -1.56 -6.12 2.41
N LYS A 135 -2.17 -6.55 1.33
CA LYS A 135 -1.54 -6.76 0.03
C LYS A 135 -2.01 -5.75 -1.00
N GLY A 136 -1.05 -5.22 -1.75
CA GLY A 136 -1.32 -4.31 -2.86
C GLY A 136 -1.84 -2.94 -2.43
N VAL A 137 -2.35 -2.19 -3.35
CA VAL A 137 -2.84 -0.82 -3.12
C VAL A 137 -4.17 -0.52 -3.82
#